data_b295ecfd78f78ce02a33b6547b7c5b21
#
_entry.id   b295ecfd78f78ce02a33b6547b7c5b21
#
_cell.length_a   1.000
_cell.length_b   1.000
_cell.length_c   1.000
_cell.angle_alpha   90.00
_cell.angle_beta   90.00
_cell.angle_gamma   90.00
#
_symmetry.space_group_name_H-M   'P 1'
#
loop_
_entity.id
_entity.type
_entity.pdbx_description
1 polymer ?
#
loop_
_entity_poly.entity_id
_entity_poly.type
_entity_poly.pdbx_seq_one_letter_code
_entity_poly.pdbx_strand_id
1 'polypeptide(L)'
;CVAMADYVAGSQDAFVNLMNTYVSKLGLQNTHFQTVHGLDAQGQYSSARDMALIGQALIRDVPEEYAIYKEKEFTFNNIRQMNRNGLLWDNSLNVDGIKTGHTDAAGYNLVASATEGQMRLISAVMGGRTYKGREAESKKLLTWGFRFFETVAPLKVGKEFASEPVWFGDADRVELGVDKDVYLTIPRGRMKDLKASYVLNTPEIHAPLAKNQVVGSINFQLDGKTIDQRPLVVMNEVKEGGFFSRIVDYIKLMFHHWFG
;
A
#
# COMPACT_ATOMS: atom_id res chain seq x y z
N CYS A 1 4.50 -6.26 -26.20
CA CYS A 1 3.18 -6.22 -25.58
C CYS A 1 2.20 -7.19 -26.27
N VAL A 2 2.01 -7.09 -27.61
CA VAL A 2 1.04 -7.93 -28.35
C VAL A 2 1.28 -9.42 -28.10
N ALA A 3 2.47 -9.93 -28.42
CA ALA A 3 2.79 -11.36 -28.23
C ALA A 3 2.63 -11.84 -26.78
N MET A 4 2.86 -10.97 -25.78
CA MET A 4 2.63 -11.30 -24.38
C MET A 4 1.13 -11.37 -24.06
N ALA A 5 0.34 -10.45 -24.61
CA ALA A 5 -1.10 -10.47 -24.44
C ALA A 5 -1.74 -11.71 -25.05
N ASP A 6 -1.34 -12.07 -26.27
CA ASP A 6 -1.81 -13.28 -26.95
C ASP A 6 -1.41 -14.55 -26.17
N TYR A 7 -0.18 -14.59 -25.65
CA TYR A 7 0.30 -15.72 -24.84
C TYR A 7 -0.47 -15.89 -23.53
N VAL A 8 -0.73 -14.78 -22.81
CA VAL A 8 -1.33 -14.82 -21.47
C VAL A 8 -2.85 -14.99 -21.53
N ALA A 9 -3.52 -14.31 -22.46
CA ALA A 9 -4.99 -14.24 -22.52
C ALA A 9 -5.62 -14.80 -23.79
N GLY A 10 -4.82 -15.30 -24.72
CA GLY A 10 -5.28 -15.85 -26.00
C GLY A 10 -5.59 -14.81 -27.08
N SER A 11 -5.75 -13.52 -26.70
CA SER A 11 -5.92 -12.41 -27.63
C SER A 11 -5.66 -11.06 -26.94
N GLN A 12 -5.41 -10.01 -27.75
CA GLN A 12 -5.27 -8.65 -27.25
C GLN A 12 -6.53 -8.15 -26.53
N ASP A 13 -7.71 -8.44 -27.11
CA ASP A 13 -8.98 -8.01 -26.53
C ASP A 13 -9.24 -8.68 -25.17
N ALA A 14 -8.95 -9.96 -25.05
CA ALA A 14 -9.05 -10.68 -23.78
C ALA A 14 -8.08 -10.10 -22.73
N PHE A 15 -6.86 -9.73 -23.15
CA PHE A 15 -5.89 -9.11 -22.24
C PHE A 15 -6.32 -7.69 -21.83
N VAL A 16 -6.88 -6.88 -22.74
CA VAL A 16 -7.44 -5.55 -22.40
C VAL A 16 -8.58 -5.68 -21.39
N ASN A 17 -9.46 -6.68 -21.55
CA ASN A 17 -10.51 -6.97 -20.56
C ASN A 17 -9.92 -7.34 -19.20
N LEU A 18 -8.83 -8.11 -19.18
CA LEU A 18 -8.10 -8.43 -17.94
C LEU A 18 -7.49 -7.16 -17.32
N MET A 19 -6.86 -6.28 -18.12
CA MET A 19 -6.34 -4.99 -17.64
C MET A 19 -7.45 -4.15 -17.00
N ASN A 20 -8.62 -4.01 -17.62
CA ASN A 20 -9.76 -3.27 -17.10
C ASN A 20 -10.39 -3.93 -15.86
N THR A 21 -10.31 -5.25 -15.74
CA THR A 21 -10.66 -5.96 -14.50
C THR A 21 -9.74 -5.55 -13.34
N TYR A 22 -8.44 -5.39 -13.59
CA TYR A 22 -7.50 -4.87 -12.58
C TYR A 22 -7.73 -3.40 -12.26
N VAL A 23 -8.12 -2.57 -13.23
CA VAL A 23 -8.58 -1.18 -12.98
C VAL A 23 -9.67 -1.17 -11.91
N SER A 24 -10.68 -2.01 -12.06
CA SER A 24 -11.78 -2.13 -11.09
C SER A 24 -11.31 -2.67 -9.74
N LYS A 25 -10.49 -3.71 -9.72
CA LYS A 25 -9.95 -4.31 -8.48
C LYS A 25 -9.09 -3.33 -7.68
N LEU A 26 -8.35 -2.45 -8.34
CA LEU A 26 -7.52 -1.42 -7.71
C LEU A 26 -8.32 -0.16 -7.34
N GLY A 27 -9.61 -0.10 -7.66
CA GLY A 27 -10.49 1.04 -7.38
C GLY A 27 -10.12 2.29 -8.17
N LEU A 28 -9.55 2.14 -9.38
CA LEU A 28 -9.17 3.25 -10.24
C LEU A 28 -10.42 3.83 -10.91
N GLN A 29 -10.66 5.12 -10.77
CA GLN A 29 -11.89 5.76 -11.21
C GLN A 29 -11.77 6.49 -12.55
N ASN A 30 -10.53 6.80 -12.96
CA ASN A 30 -10.25 7.62 -14.14
C ASN A 30 -9.27 6.92 -15.09
N THR A 31 -9.44 5.60 -15.27
CA THR A 31 -8.59 4.79 -16.15
C THR A 31 -9.43 3.79 -16.93
N HIS A 32 -9.21 3.75 -18.23
CA HIS A 32 -9.77 2.74 -19.13
C HIS A 32 -8.76 2.44 -20.23
N PHE A 33 -8.43 1.17 -20.39
CA PHE A 33 -7.50 0.67 -21.41
C PHE A 33 -8.26 0.16 -22.64
N GLN A 34 -7.73 0.48 -23.82
CA GLN A 34 -8.22 0.00 -25.11
C GLN A 34 -7.14 -0.81 -25.86
N THR A 35 -5.87 -0.62 -25.48
CA THR A 35 -4.75 -1.26 -26.14
C THR A 35 -3.76 -1.84 -25.14
N VAL A 36 -3.11 -2.95 -25.51
CA VAL A 36 -2.08 -3.61 -24.68
C VAL A 36 -0.72 -2.89 -24.72
N HIS A 37 -0.52 -1.97 -25.65
CA HIS A 37 0.75 -1.28 -25.90
C HIS A 37 0.73 0.22 -25.52
N GLY A 38 -0.44 0.79 -25.26
CA GLY A 38 -0.59 2.18 -24.82
C GLY A 38 -0.48 3.22 -25.95
N LEU A 39 -0.58 2.83 -27.21
CA LEU A 39 -0.74 3.79 -28.30
C LEU A 39 -2.15 4.35 -28.30
N ASP A 40 -2.33 5.52 -28.92
CA ASP A 40 -3.60 6.24 -28.94
C ASP A 40 -4.75 5.38 -29.50
N ALA A 41 -5.85 5.36 -28.78
CA ALA A 41 -7.09 4.72 -29.17
C ALA A 41 -8.28 5.50 -28.58
N GLN A 42 -9.38 5.53 -29.30
CA GLN A 42 -10.60 6.19 -28.85
C GLN A 42 -11.09 5.54 -27.54
N GLY A 43 -11.36 6.35 -26.52
CA GLY A 43 -11.82 5.85 -25.23
C GLY A 43 -10.70 5.35 -24.29
N GLN A 44 -9.40 5.41 -24.68
CA GLN A 44 -8.28 5.13 -23.79
C GLN A 44 -7.89 6.37 -23.01
N TYR A 45 -7.91 6.28 -21.68
CA TYR A 45 -7.52 7.39 -20.80
C TYR A 45 -6.99 6.87 -19.46
N SER A 46 -6.27 7.73 -18.76
CA SER A 46 -5.86 7.54 -17.38
C SER A 46 -5.66 8.89 -16.69
N SER A 47 -5.42 8.86 -15.37
CA SER A 47 -5.08 10.03 -14.58
C SER A 47 -3.73 9.84 -13.86
N ALA A 48 -3.10 10.96 -13.47
CA ALA A 48 -1.85 10.90 -12.70
C ALA A 48 -2.03 10.13 -11.39
N ARG A 49 -3.17 10.30 -10.70
CA ARG A 49 -3.50 9.55 -9.48
C ARG A 49 -3.58 8.05 -9.73
N ASP A 50 -4.32 7.64 -10.74
CA ASP A 50 -4.51 6.21 -11.03
C ASP A 50 -3.20 5.55 -11.47
N MET A 51 -2.39 6.23 -12.28
CA MET A 51 -1.07 5.74 -12.68
C MET A 51 -0.12 5.61 -11.49
N ALA A 52 -0.20 6.50 -10.48
CA ALA A 52 0.56 6.36 -9.25
C ALA A 52 0.08 5.15 -8.42
N LEU A 53 -1.24 4.90 -8.36
CA LEU A 53 -1.82 3.72 -7.69
C LEU A 53 -1.45 2.41 -8.39
N ILE A 54 -1.41 2.38 -9.73
CA ILE A 54 -0.88 1.23 -10.49
C ILE A 54 0.59 1.00 -10.14
N GLY A 55 1.40 2.07 -10.10
CA GLY A 55 2.80 1.99 -9.69
C GLY A 55 2.97 1.46 -8.26
N GLN A 56 2.11 1.89 -7.34
CA GLN A 56 2.09 1.38 -5.95
C GLN A 56 1.74 -0.12 -5.90
N ALA A 57 0.71 -0.53 -6.64
CA ALA A 57 0.30 -1.93 -6.73
C ALA A 57 1.41 -2.81 -7.31
N LEU A 58 2.07 -2.36 -8.39
CA LEU A 58 3.20 -3.07 -9.00
C LEU A 58 4.33 -3.32 -8.00
N ILE A 59 4.70 -2.32 -7.20
CA ILE A 59 5.75 -2.44 -6.17
C ILE A 59 5.31 -3.38 -5.04
N ARG A 60 4.05 -3.32 -4.63
CA ARG A 60 3.50 -4.10 -3.52
C ARG A 60 3.29 -5.57 -3.87
N ASP A 61 2.72 -5.82 -5.03
CA ASP A 61 2.14 -7.12 -5.39
C ASP A 61 3.12 -8.01 -6.16
N VAL A 62 4.08 -7.41 -6.88
CA VAL A 62 5.08 -8.12 -7.71
C VAL A 62 6.47 -7.50 -7.56
N PRO A 63 7.04 -7.49 -6.32
CA PRO A 63 8.30 -6.80 -6.01
C PRO A 63 9.51 -7.40 -6.72
N GLU A 64 9.50 -8.70 -7.03
CA GLU A 64 10.60 -9.36 -7.74
C GLU A 64 10.67 -8.89 -9.20
N GLU A 65 9.54 -8.86 -9.89
CA GLU A 65 9.43 -8.35 -11.26
C GLU A 65 9.64 -6.85 -11.32
N TYR A 66 9.24 -6.13 -10.27
CA TYR A 66 9.49 -4.70 -10.16
C TYR A 66 10.99 -4.37 -10.20
N ALA A 67 11.86 -5.24 -9.70
CA ALA A 67 13.30 -5.01 -9.69
C ALA A 67 13.91 -4.76 -11.09
N ILE A 68 13.24 -5.19 -12.17
CA ILE A 68 13.66 -4.96 -13.56
C ILE A 68 13.61 -3.47 -13.93
N TYR A 69 12.73 -2.68 -13.33
CA TYR A 69 12.53 -1.28 -13.73
C TYR A 69 13.70 -0.35 -13.38
N LYS A 70 14.59 -0.75 -12.48
CA LYS A 70 15.83 -0.03 -12.16
C LYS A 70 16.97 -0.28 -13.14
N GLU A 71 16.84 -1.28 -14.03
CA GLU A 71 17.89 -1.61 -15.01
C GLU A 71 18.10 -0.43 -15.95
N LYS A 72 19.34 0.07 -16.01
CA LYS A 72 19.70 1.26 -16.79
C LYS A 72 19.82 0.97 -18.27
N GLU A 73 20.19 -0.25 -18.62
CA GLU A 73 20.41 -0.66 -20.01
C GLU A 73 20.09 -2.13 -20.21
N PHE A 74 19.75 -2.49 -21.43
CA PHE A 74 19.49 -3.85 -21.85
C PHE A 74 20.04 -4.09 -23.26
N THR A 75 20.76 -5.18 -23.46
CA THR A 75 21.30 -5.56 -24.78
C THR A 75 20.60 -6.81 -25.27
N PHE A 76 20.00 -6.73 -26.46
CA PHE A 76 19.38 -7.84 -27.15
C PHE A 76 19.78 -7.83 -28.64
N ASN A 77 20.12 -8.98 -29.19
CA ASN A 77 20.64 -9.12 -30.57
C ASN A 77 21.76 -8.11 -30.89
N ASN A 78 22.71 -7.92 -29.98
CA ASN A 78 23.80 -6.93 -30.07
C ASN A 78 23.34 -5.45 -30.16
N ILE A 79 22.06 -5.17 -29.91
CA ILE A 79 21.52 -3.81 -29.86
C ILE A 79 21.40 -3.39 -28.39
N ARG A 80 22.23 -2.45 -27.98
CA ARG A 80 22.19 -1.85 -26.66
C ARG A 80 21.11 -0.78 -26.61
N GLN A 81 20.22 -0.89 -25.64
CA GLN A 81 19.13 0.05 -25.40
C GLN A 81 19.24 0.63 -24.00
N MET A 82 19.11 1.93 -23.89
CA MET A 82 19.09 2.63 -22.61
C MET A 82 17.67 2.75 -22.07
N ASN A 83 17.52 2.66 -20.76
CA ASN A 83 16.24 2.97 -20.13
C ASN A 83 15.85 4.42 -20.44
N ARG A 84 14.61 4.66 -20.78
CA ARG A 84 14.10 6.00 -21.13
C ARG A 84 13.78 6.87 -19.91
N ASN A 85 13.84 6.32 -18.71
CA ASN A 85 13.71 7.08 -17.47
C ASN A 85 15.06 7.67 -17.05
N GLY A 86 15.35 8.91 -17.45
CA GLY A 86 16.60 9.58 -17.16
C GLY A 86 16.88 9.81 -15.67
N LEU A 87 15.85 9.73 -14.80
CA LEU A 87 16.06 9.86 -13.37
C LEU A 87 16.85 8.71 -12.74
N LEU A 88 16.97 7.57 -13.42
CA LEU A 88 17.83 6.46 -12.96
C LEU A 88 19.34 6.84 -12.92
N TRP A 89 19.74 7.89 -13.63
CA TRP A 89 21.11 8.42 -13.61
C TRP A 89 21.28 9.62 -12.67
N ASP A 90 20.21 10.06 -12.00
CA ASP A 90 20.29 11.17 -11.06
C ASP A 90 20.82 10.70 -9.71
N ASN A 91 22.06 11.10 -9.39
CA ASN A 91 22.73 10.70 -8.15
C ASN A 91 22.16 11.40 -6.88
N SER A 92 21.28 12.37 -7.04
CA SER A 92 20.64 13.06 -5.91
C SER A 92 19.38 12.36 -5.37
N LEU A 93 18.91 11.35 -6.10
CA LEU A 93 17.72 10.55 -5.75
C LEU A 93 18.03 9.07 -5.95
N ASN A 94 17.53 8.23 -5.07
CA ASN A 94 17.58 6.78 -5.25
C ASN A 94 16.34 6.30 -6.02
N VAL A 95 16.32 6.57 -7.33
CA VAL A 95 15.24 6.20 -8.25
C VAL A 95 15.38 4.73 -8.67
N ASP A 96 14.29 3.95 -8.58
CA ASP A 96 14.27 2.52 -8.92
C ASP A 96 13.17 2.12 -9.92
N GLY A 97 12.51 3.08 -10.54
CA GLY A 97 11.46 2.85 -11.56
C GLY A 97 10.74 4.14 -11.91
N ILE A 98 9.62 4.11 -12.62
CA ILE A 98 8.84 2.96 -13.05
C ILE A 98 8.76 2.94 -14.58
N LYS A 99 8.00 3.89 -15.19
CA LYS A 99 7.70 3.82 -16.62
C LYS A 99 7.51 5.18 -17.25
N THR A 100 8.09 5.32 -18.44
CA THR A 100 7.86 6.47 -19.32
C THR A 100 6.81 6.13 -20.38
N GLY A 101 6.05 7.13 -20.83
CA GLY A 101 5.14 7.02 -21.96
C GLY A 101 5.23 8.29 -22.83
N HIS A 102 4.93 8.16 -24.11
CA HIS A 102 4.78 9.28 -25.02
C HIS A 102 3.91 8.89 -26.21
N THR A 103 2.93 9.72 -26.51
CA THR A 103 2.24 9.81 -27.79
C THR A 103 2.05 11.30 -28.11
N ASP A 104 1.74 11.63 -29.35
CA ASP A 104 1.52 13.04 -29.74
C ASP A 104 0.29 13.62 -29.00
N ALA A 105 -0.73 12.82 -28.79
CA ALA A 105 -1.93 13.24 -28.05
C ALA A 105 -1.72 13.33 -26.52
N ALA A 106 -1.01 12.36 -25.92
CA ALA A 106 -0.81 12.28 -24.47
C ALA A 106 0.38 13.10 -23.96
N GLY A 107 1.28 13.57 -24.83
CA GLY A 107 2.50 14.23 -24.45
C GLY A 107 3.48 13.29 -23.72
N TYR A 108 4.46 13.86 -23.03
CA TYR A 108 5.49 13.12 -22.31
C TYR A 108 5.05 12.79 -20.88
N ASN A 109 5.01 11.51 -20.55
CA ASN A 109 4.53 10.99 -19.27
C ASN A 109 5.63 10.21 -18.53
N LEU A 110 5.64 10.30 -17.20
CA LEU A 110 6.55 9.53 -16.34
C LEU A 110 5.86 9.22 -15.02
N VAL A 111 5.81 7.95 -14.68
CA VAL A 111 5.63 7.49 -13.30
C VAL A 111 7.00 7.10 -12.79
N ALA A 112 7.47 7.75 -11.72
CA ALA A 112 8.76 7.48 -11.13
C ALA A 112 8.61 7.12 -9.65
N SER A 113 9.46 6.22 -9.18
CA SER A 113 9.57 5.83 -7.78
C SER A 113 10.97 6.06 -7.28
N ALA A 114 11.09 6.57 -6.06
CA ALA A 114 12.37 6.73 -5.38
C ALA A 114 12.23 6.39 -3.89
N THR A 115 13.36 6.05 -3.26
CA THR A 115 13.44 5.72 -1.83
C THR A 115 14.45 6.61 -1.11
N GLU A 116 14.15 6.94 0.16
CA GLU A 116 15.06 7.56 1.11
C GLU A 116 14.88 6.92 2.49
N GLY A 117 15.82 6.10 2.92
CA GLY A 117 15.65 5.26 4.12
C GLY A 117 14.45 4.32 3.98
N GLN A 118 13.50 4.40 4.92
CA GLN A 118 12.26 3.61 4.90
C GLN A 118 11.14 4.27 4.07
N MET A 119 11.34 5.51 3.61
CA MET A 119 10.33 6.21 2.83
C MET A 119 10.47 5.88 1.35
N ARG A 120 9.34 5.55 0.72
CA ARG A 120 9.19 5.44 -0.73
C ARG A 120 8.15 6.45 -1.20
N LEU A 121 8.48 7.17 -2.25
CA LEU A 121 7.57 8.08 -2.92
C LEU A 121 7.39 7.69 -4.39
N ILE A 122 6.19 7.89 -4.89
CA ILE A 122 5.85 7.71 -6.29
C ILE A 122 5.34 9.04 -6.82
N SER A 123 5.95 9.53 -7.90
CA SER A 123 5.46 10.69 -8.64
C SER A 123 4.86 10.26 -9.97
N ALA A 124 3.77 10.90 -10.38
CA ALA A 124 3.17 10.71 -11.70
C ALA A 124 3.03 12.08 -12.38
N VAL A 125 3.78 12.27 -13.45
CA VAL A 125 3.74 13.48 -14.30
C VAL A 125 3.17 13.08 -15.65
N MET A 126 2.06 13.70 -16.04
CA MET A 126 1.33 13.42 -17.27
C MET A 126 1.26 14.67 -18.14
N GLY A 127 1.24 14.49 -19.47
CA GLY A 127 1.04 15.59 -20.41
C GLY A 127 2.21 16.57 -20.49
N GLY A 128 3.43 16.17 -20.14
CA GLY A 128 4.60 17.03 -20.24
C GLY A 128 4.92 17.44 -21.71
N ARG A 129 5.48 18.61 -21.89
CA ARG A 129 5.81 19.12 -23.24
C ARG A 129 7.09 18.50 -23.81
N THR A 130 7.99 18.03 -22.97
CA THR A 130 9.29 17.45 -23.38
C THR A 130 9.68 16.29 -22.47
N TYR A 131 10.55 15.41 -22.96
CA TYR A 131 11.07 14.30 -22.15
C TYR A 131 11.87 14.80 -20.93
N LYS A 132 12.69 15.85 -21.09
CA LYS A 132 13.41 16.47 -19.96
C LYS A 132 12.46 17.17 -18.98
N GLY A 133 11.38 17.75 -19.49
CA GLY A 133 10.36 18.40 -18.65
C GLY A 133 9.69 17.42 -17.71
N ARG A 134 9.23 16.23 -18.19
CA ARG A 134 8.65 15.21 -17.31
C ARG A 134 9.62 14.73 -16.21
N GLU A 135 10.92 14.60 -16.55
CA GLU A 135 11.96 14.21 -15.59
C GLU A 135 12.19 15.31 -14.54
N ALA A 136 12.32 16.57 -14.97
CA ALA A 136 12.50 17.70 -14.08
C ALA A 136 11.34 17.87 -13.10
N GLU A 137 10.09 17.78 -13.58
CA GLU A 137 8.91 17.87 -12.72
C GLU A 137 8.79 16.67 -11.77
N SER A 138 9.08 15.45 -12.22
CA SER A 138 9.11 14.28 -11.35
C SER A 138 10.17 14.40 -10.26
N LYS A 139 11.38 14.87 -10.61
CA LYS A 139 12.45 15.14 -9.64
C LYS A 139 12.02 16.18 -8.61
N LYS A 140 11.40 17.28 -9.07
CA LYS A 140 10.89 18.34 -8.18
C LYS A 140 9.87 17.80 -7.17
N LEU A 141 8.91 16.99 -7.62
CA LEU A 141 7.89 16.38 -6.77
C LEU A 141 8.52 15.42 -5.74
N LEU A 142 9.42 14.52 -6.17
CA LEU A 142 10.10 13.58 -5.28
C LEU A 142 10.96 14.31 -4.24
N THR A 143 11.76 15.29 -4.67
CA THR A 143 12.60 16.10 -3.77
C THR A 143 11.75 16.88 -2.76
N TRP A 144 10.62 17.45 -3.20
CA TRP A 144 9.67 18.12 -2.32
C TRP A 144 9.10 17.13 -1.29
N GLY A 145 8.68 15.95 -1.75
CA GLY A 145 8.12 14.93 -0.86
C GLY A 145 9.14 14.48 0.20
N PHE A 146 10.37 14.14 -0.17
CA PHE A 146 11.41 13.76 0.78
C PHE A 146 11.82 14.88 1.75
N ARG A 147 11.72 16.14 1.32
CA ARG A 147 12.01 17.29 2.18
C ARG A 147 10.95 17.52 3.24
N PHE A 148 9.67 17.39 2.90
CA PHE A 148 8.55 17.81 3.75
C PHE A 148 7.82 16.66 4.43
N PHE A 149 8.09 15.42 4.06
CA PHE A 149 7.50 14.24 4.68
C PHE A 149 8.57 13.33 5.27
N GLU A 150 8.14 12.44 6.14
CA GLU A 150 8.95 11.38 6.72
C GLU A 150 8.08 10.12 6.94
N THR A 151 8.71 8.95 6.85
CA THR A 151 8.05 7.70 7.22
C THR A 151 8.45 7.32 8.64
N VAL A 152 7.47 7.19 9.50
CA VAL A 152 7.60 6.78 10.90
C VAL A 152 7.06 5.38 11.12
N ALA A 153 7.54 4.69 12.15
CA ALA A 153 7.07 3.36 12.55
C ALA A 153 6.42 3.44 13.94
N PRO A 154 5.17 3.90 14.04
CA PRO A 154 4.50 4.10 15.33
C PRO A 154 4.23 2.80 16.08
N LEU A 155 4.01 1.69 15.37
CA LEU A 155 3.78 0.37 15.96
C LEU A 155 4.68 -0.67 15.30
N LYS A 156 5.19 -1.56 16.13
CA LYS A 156 6.02 -2.70 15.68
C LYS A 156 5.37 -4.02 16.06
N VAL A 157 5.52 -5.02 15.22
CA VAL A 157 5.14 -6.39 15.53
C VAL A 157 5.80 -6.87 16.84
N GLY A 158 5.07 -7.63 17.64
CA GLY A 158 5.54 -8.12 18.93
C GLY A 158 5.58 -7.08 20.06
N LYS A 159 5.02 -5.90 19.83
CA LYS A 159 4.78 -4.89 20.87
C LYS A 159 3.29 -4.79 21.17
N GLU A 160 2.95 -4.93 22.45
CA GLU A 160 1.60 -4.72 22.94
C GLU A 160 1.18 -3.27 22.67
N PHE A 161 -0.01 -3.13 22.06
CA PHE A 161 -0.66 -1.85 21.84
C PHE A 161 -1.78 -1.61 22.85
N ALA A 162 -2.54 -2.66 23.15
CA ALA A 162 -3.63 -2.64 24.12
C ALA A 162 -3.76 -3.99 24.81
N SER A 163 -4.40 -4.02 25.97
CA SER A 163 -4.75 -5.23 26.68
C SER A 163 -6.21 -5.16 27.06
N GLU A 164 -6.99 -6.20 26.72
CA GLU A 164 -8.43 -6.25 26.98
C GLU A 164 -8.82 -7.48 27.81
N PRO A 165 -9.90 -7.41 28.61
CA PRO A 165 -10.46 -8.58 29.25
C PRO A 165 -10.88 -9.61 28.20
N VAL A 166 -10.64 -10.89 28.51
CA VAL A 166 -11.13 -12.00 27.70
C VAL A 166 -11.99 -12.92 28.56
N TRP A 167 -13.15 -13.27 28.04
CA TRP A 167 -14.12 -14.11 28.73
C TRP A 167 -13.99 -15.57 28.31
N PHE A 168 -14.22 -16.48 29.25
CA PHE A 168 -14.21 -17.93 29.03
C PHE A 168 -12.85 -18.50 28.62
N GLY A 169 -11.77 -17.73 28.84
CA GLY A 169 -10.39 -18.11 28.48
C GLY A 169 -9.61 -18.77 29.62
N ASP A 170 -8.44 -19.30 29.26
CA ASP A 170 -7.41 -19.76 30.20
C ASP A 170 -6.54 -18.59 30.72
N ALA A 171 -6.82 -17.36 30.24
CA ALA A 171 -6.23 -16.11 30.71
C ALA A 171 -7.35 -15.07 30.95
N ASP A 172 -7.12 -14.15 31.90
CA ASP A 172 -8.09 -13.07 32.21
C ASP A 172 -8.04 -11.92 31.19
N ARG A 173 -6.92 -11.77 30.48
CA ARG A 173 -6.67 -10.67 29.53
C ARG A 173 -5.96 -11.19 28.30
N VAL A 174 -6.22 -10.52 27.17
CA VAL A 174 -5.56 -10.78 25.91
C VAL A 174 -4.76 -9.55 25.47
N GLU A 175 -3.51 -9.78 25.08
CA GLU A 175 -2.65 -8.76 24.50
C GLU A 175 -2.99 -8.58 23.02
N LEU A 176 -3.17 -7.31 22.63
CA LEU A 176 -3.54 -6.90 21.28
C LEU A 176 -2.45 -6.03 20.66
N GLY A 177 -2.20 -6.23 19.37
CA GLY A 177 -1.17 -5.51 18.64
C GLY A 177 -1.38 -5.55 17.14
N VAL A 178 -0.28 -5.56 16.40
CA VAL A 178 -0.26 -5.64 14.94
C VAL A 178 0.46 -6.91 14.47
N ASP A 179 0.06 -7.43 13.31
CA ASP A 179 0.65 -8.63 12.68
C ASP A 179 1.96 -8.34 11.93
N LYS A 180 2.23 -7.05 11.65
CA LYS A 180 3.45 -6.55 10.98
C LYS A 180 3.71 -5.10 11.39
N ASP A 181 4.96 -4.67 11.18
CA ASP A 181 5.34 -3.28 11.43
C ASP A 181 4.46 -2.30 10.63
N VAL A 182 4.00 -1.24 11.31
CA VAL A 182 3.20 -0.18 10.69
C VAL A 182 4.11 0.97 10.31
N TYR A 183 4.15 1.30 9.02
CA TYR A 183 4.85 2.47 8.50
C TYR A 183 3.85 3.49 7.98
N LEU A 184 3.98 4.73 8.44
CA LEU A 184 3.13 5.86 8.04
C LEU A 184 3.98 7.00 7.52
N THR A 185 3.63 7.53 6.35
CA THR A 185 4.26 8.74 5.80
C THR A 185 3.43 9.95 6.20
N ILE A 186 4.03 10.83 6.99
CA ILE A 186 3.39 12.02 7.58
C ILE A 186 4.26 13.26 7.33
N PRO A 187 3.72 14.48 7.47
CA PRO A 187 4.54 15.68 7.42
C PRO A 187 5.67 15.62 8.46
N ARG A 188 6.86 16.04 8.06
CA ARG A 188 8.08 15.95 8.88
C ARG A 188 7.93 16.67 10.21
N GLY A 189 8.36 16.03 11.29
CA GLY A 189 8.30 16.56 12.65
C GLY A 189 6.94 16.43 13.35
N ARG A 190 5.96 15.77 12.71
CA ARG A 190 4.60 15.64 13.24
C ARG A 190 4.32 14.31 13.96
N MET A 191 5.33 13.46 14.18
CA MET A 191 5.15 12.16 14.84
C MET A 191 4.50 12.30 16.24
N LYS A 192 4.84 13.33 17.00
CA LYS A 192 4.26 13.59 18.33
C LYS A 192 2.78 13.98 18.31
N ASP A 193 2.28 14.45 17.17
CA ASP A 193 0.88 14.84 16.99
C ASP A 193 0.04 13.65 16.45
N LEU A 194 0.71 12.56 16.07
CA LEU A 194 0.06 11.33 15.63
C LEU A 194 -0.61 10.64 16.83
N LYS A 195 -1.91 10.42 16.72
CA LYS A 195 -2.70 9.69 17.71
C LYS A 195 -3.09 8.33 17.15
N ALA A 196 -3.01 7.31 17.99
CA ALA A 196 -3.53 5.98 17.68
C ALA A 196 -4.65 5.65 18.68
N SER A 197 -5.77 5.18 18.17
CA SER A 197 -6.90 4.68 18.94
C SER A 197 -7.38 3.37 18.30
N TYR A 198 -8.11 2.55 19.04
CA TYR A 198 -8.64 1.31 18.50
C TYR A 198 -10.15 1.20 18.74
N VAL A 199 -10.77 0.35 17.95
CA VAL A 199 -12.17 -0.04 18.07
C VAL A 199 -12.22 -1.56 17.93
N LEU A 200 -12.88 -2.22 18.87
CA LEU A 200 -13.14 -3.67 18.83
C LEU A 200 -14.33 -3.96 17.91
N ASN A 201 -14.30 -5.12 17.27
CA ASN A 201 -15.41 -5.59 16.44
C ASN A 201 -16.66 -5.97 17.27
N THR A 202 -16.44 -6.37 18.52
CA THR A 202 -17.47 -6.75 19.49
C THR A 202 -17.18 -6.05 20.82
N PRO A 203 -18.20 -5.73 21.62
CA PRO A 203 -17.99 -5.13 22.95
C PRO A 203 -17.16 -6.01 23.88
N GLU A 204 -17.22 -7.31 23.69
CA GLU A 204 -16.57 -8.32 24.52
C GLU A 204 -15.74 -9.27 23.65
N ILE A 205 -14.60 -9.66 24.20
CA ILE A 205 -13.71 -10.64 23.57
C ILE A 205 -13.87 -11.98 24.30
N HIS A 206 -14.21 -13.03 23.54
CA HIS A 206 -14.42 -14.38 24.06
C HIS A 206 -13.37 -15.35 23.51
N ALA A 207 -12.88 -16.22 24.40
CA ALA A 207 -12.04 -17.35 24.01
C ALA A 207 -12.90 -18.47 23.34
N PRO A 208 -12.30 -19.32 22.46
CA PRO A 208 -10.88 -19.35 22.13
C PRO A 208 -10.48 -18.29 21.10
N LEU A 209 -9.23 -17.81 21.18
CA LEU A 209 -8.68 -16.83 20.25
C LEU A 209 -7.38 -17.34 19.66
N ALA A 210 -7.29 -17.38 18.35
CA ALA A 210 -6.06 -17.73 17.67
C ALA A 210 -5.09 -16.55 17.61
N LYS A 211 -3.79 -16.82 17.63
CA LYS A 211 -2.78 -15.80 17.33
C LYS A 211 -3.03 -15.19 15.96
N ASN A 212 -2.87 -13.87 15.84
CA ASN A 212 -3.16 -13.04 14.65
C ASN A 212 -4.65 -12.99 14.25
N GLN A 213 -5.56 -13.49 15.08
CA GLN A 213 -6.99 -13.28 14.85
C GLN A 213 -7.32 -11.80 14.95
N VAL A 214 -8.03 -11.27 13.94
CA VAL A 214 -8.47 -9.87 13.92
C VAL A 214 -9.66 -9.70 14.86
N VAL A 215 -9.51 -8.82 15.85
CA VAL A 215 -10.54 -8.52 16.86
C VAL A 215 -11.02 -7.08 16.82
N GLY A 216 -10.40 -6.26 15.94
CA GLY A 216 -10.74 -4.84 15.82
C GLY A 216 -9.91 -4.13 14.78
N SER A 217 -9.86 -2.81 14.90
CA SER A 217 -9.04 -1.96 14.05
C SER A 217 -8.35 -0.86 14.87
N ILE A 218 -7.14 -0.49 14.44
CA ILE A 218 -6.37 0.65 14.97
C ILE A 218 -6.51 1.80 13.98
N ASN A 219 -6.95 2.96 14.46
CA ASN A 219 -7.10 4.18 13.68
C ASN A 219 -5.96 5.14 14.01
N PHE A 220 -5.18 5.54 13.00
CA PHE A 220 -4.15 6.57 13.13
C PHE A 220 -4.72 7.91 12.68
N GLN A 221 -4.60 8.92 13.55
CA GLN A 221 -5.16 10.25 13.32
C GLN A 221 -4.08 11.32 13.41
N LEU A 222 -4.15 12.26 12.48
CA LEU A 222 -3.38 13.49 12.49
C LEU A 222 -4.32 14.68 12.28
N ASP A 223 -4.24 15.70 13.13
CA ASP A 223 -5.14 16.86 13.12
C ASP A 223 -6.64 16.48 13.15
N GLY A 224 -6.99 15.42 13.89
CA GLY A 224 -8.37 14.93 13.99
C GLY A 224 -8.89 14.15 12.78
N LYS A 225 -8.06 13.98 11.75
CA LYS A 225 -8.42 13.18 10.56
C LYS A 225 -7.76 11.82 10.62
N THR A 226 -8.51 10.76 10.34
CA THR A 226 -7.95 9.43 10.16
C THR A 226 -7.14 9.39 8.87
N ILE A 227 -5.84 9.11 9.01
CA ILE A 227 -4.89 9.03 7.89
C ILE A 227 -4.60 7.59 7.48
N ASP A 228 -4.78 6.63 8.39
CA ASP A 228 -4.59 5.20 8.11
C ASP A 228 -5.36 4.34 9.11
N GLN A 229 -5.66 3.10 8.73
CA GLN A 229 -6.34 2.10 9.55
C GLN A 229 -5.65 0.74 9.37
N ARG A 230 -5.45 0.03 10.48
CA ARG A 230 -4.81 -1.29 10.51
C ARG A 230 -5.63 -2.29 11.32
N PRO A 231 -5.56 -3.59 10.99
CA PRO A 231 -6.15 -4.62 11.84
C PRO A 231 -5.52 -4.60 13.25
N LEU A 232 -6.36 -4.72 14.27
CA LEU A 232 -5.95 -5.02 15.64
C LEU A 232 -6.05 -6.52 15.84
N VAL A 233 -4.95 -7.17 16.17
CA VAL A 233 -4.86 -8.62 16.23
C VAL A 233 -4.46 -9.13 17.62
N VAL A 234 -4.86 -10.36 17.90
CA VAL A 234 -4.44 -11.12 19.08
C VAL A 234 -2.96 -11.47 18.96
N MET A 235 -2.15 -11.13 19.96
CA MET A 235 -0.71 -11.37 19.93
C MET A 235 -0.33 -12.81 20.32
N ASN A 236 -1.06 -13.38 21.27
CA ASN A 236 -0.85 -14.73 21.77
C ASN A 236 -2.16 -15.51 21.78
N GLU A 237 -2.11 -16.80 21.46
CA GLU A 237 -3.28 -17.67 21.55
C GLU A 237 -3.86 -17.64 22.98
N VAL A 238 -5.20 -17.60 23.09
CA VAL A 238 -5.94 -17.79 24.34
C VAL A 238 -6.87 -18.97 24.14
N LYS A 239 -6.68 -20.02 24.95
CA LYS A 239 -7.48 -21.25 24.89
C LYS A 239 -8.74 -21.11 25.71
N GLU A 240 -9.68 -22.03 25.52
CA GLU A 240 -10.85 -22.12 26.39
C GLU A 240 -10.43 -22.42 27.83
N GLY A 241 -10.99 -21.68 28.77
CA GLY A 241 -10.83 -21.90 30.19
C GLY A 241 -11.50 -23.18 30.68
N GLY A 242 -11.04 -23.68 31.82
CA GLY A 242 -11.63 -24.84 32.45
C GLY A 242 -13.08 -24.62 32.86
N PHE A 243 -13.81 -25.71 33.07
CA PHE A 243 -15.27 -25.69 33.38
C PHE A 243 -15.63 -24.71 34.51
N PHE A 244 -14.88 -24.70 35.61
CA PHE A 244 -15.14 -23.80 36.74
C PHE A 244 -14.85 -22.32 36.41
N SER A 245 -13.77 -22.05 35.68
CA SER A 245 -13.43 -20.68 35.22
C SER A 245 -14.58 -20.10 34.37
N ARG A 246 -15.12 -20.91 33.46
CA ARG A 246 -16.24 -20.50 32.58
C ARG A 246 -17.51 -20.16 33.35
N ILE A 247 -17.83 -20.92 34.43
CA ILE A 247 -18.98 -20.61 35.29
C ILE A 247 -18.76 -19.27 36.00
N VAL A 248 -17.57 -19.04 36.53
CA VAL A 248 -17.24 -17.78 37.22
C VAL A 248 -17.35 -16.60 36.23
N ASP A 249 -16.83 -16.75 35.03
CA ASP A 249 -16.89 -15.71 33.97
C ASP A 249 -18.35 -15.45 33.58
N TYR A 250 -19.18 -16.48 33.44
CA TYR A 250 -20.60 -16.31 33.15
C TYR A 250 -21.30 -15.47 34.22
N ILE A 251 -21.01 -15.73 35.50
CA ILE A 251 -21.57 -14.95 36.61
C ILE A 251 -21.07 -13.49 36.59
N LYS A 252 -19.77 -13.30 36.40
CA LYS A 252 -19.17 -11.95 36.31
C LYS A 252 -19.76 -11.14 35.13
N LEU A 253 -19.95 -11.79 33.97
CA LEU A 253 -20.50 -11.16 32.77
C LEU A 253 -21.98 -10.77 32.98
N MET A 254 -22.75 -11.60 33.63
CA MET A 254 -24.14 -11.31 34.00
C MET A 254 -24.23 -10.08 34.91
N PHE A 255 -23.33 -9.95 35.89
CA PHE A 255 -23.24 -8.75 36.75
C PHE A 255 -22.76 -7.52 35.97
N HIS A 256 -21.81 -7.67 35.05
CA HIS A 256 -21.33 -6.59 34.20
C HIS A 256 -22.46 -6.01 33.32
N HIS A 257 -23.31 -6.85 32.74
CA HIS A 257 -24.47 -6.40 31.98
C HIS A 257 -25.60 -5.78 32.83
N TRP A 258 -25.63 -6.08 34.10
CA TRP A 258 -26.74 -5.60 34.98
C TRP A 258 -26.43 -4.30 35.70
N PHE A 259 -25.13 -4.01 35.93
CA PHE A 259 -24.66 -2.88 36.71
C PHE A 259 -23.66 -1.98 35.98
N GLY A 260 -23.20 -2.30 34.77
CA GLY A 260 -22.33 -1.50 33.89
C GLY A 260 -23.15 -0.85 32.79
#